data_3667d8e6456dbe3dbfab5aeb16b4d54e
#
_entry.id   3667d8e6456dbe3dbfab5aeb16b4d54e
#
_cell.length_a   1.000
_cell.length_b   1.000
_cell.length_c   1.000
_cell.angle_alpha   90.00
_cell.angle_beta   90.00
_cell.angle_gamma   90.00
#
_symmetry.space_group_name_H-M   'P 1'
#
loop_
_entity.id
_entity.type
_entity.pdbx_description
1 polymer ?
#
loop_
_entity_poly.entity_id
_entity_poly.type
_entity_poly.pdbx_seq_one_letter_code
_entity_poly.pdbx_strand_id
1 'polypeptide(L)'
;MTLWLNHTIDERIAMLQRAEEKFRINQVAIEKDWWVTVVLNALFKCSCADQLIFKGGTSLSKGWNLIERFSEDIDLSVSHEFFGIEKTTKNQREKLRKKARRYFLDTVSAELDENLKKLGVEEYHIENVVEEIDEDGKASPVASDKDPSVILVHYESMLGHTIEYIPPRVKIEISCLSMNEPTEDRLISSYIEQTFPGEDAAATATVRTVVPTRTFLEKAFLLCEEFQKQTPRHVRMSRHLYDLERLMDTEFGKQALQDIDLYERIVKHRSIYYAVGYVDYSKLMPSEIDFVPRQELMKDWEGDYAEMCNHFIYGQTLSFEKLLERIKELQDRFRKAF
;
A
#
# COMPACT_ATOMS: atom_id res chain seq x y z
N MET A 1 -29.78 5.23 -0.32
CA MET A 1 -28.62 4.45 0.16
C MET A 1 -28.20 5.14 1.45
N THR A 2 -28.18 4.44 2.56
CA THR A 2 -27.69 4.99 3.83
C THR A 2 -26.20 5.18 3.70
N LEU A 3 -25.70 6.35 4.08
CA LEU A 3 -24.28 6.69 4.09
C LEU A 3 -23.95 7.14 5.51
N TRP A 4 -22.83 6.67 6.08
CA TRP A 4 -22.39 7.10 7.41
C TRP A 4 -22.33 8.61 7.57
N LEU A 5 -21.92 9.35 6.54
CA LEU A 5 -21.92 10.83 6.55
C LEU A 5 -23.32 11.46 6.73
N ASN A 6 -24.40 10.73 6.47
CA ASN A 6 -25.77 11.24 6.62
C ASN A 6 -26.28 11.24 8.06
N HIS A 7 -25.57 10.56 8.97
CA HIS A 7 -25.86 10.61 10.40
C HIS A 7 -25.42 11.95 11.01
N THR A 8 -26.04 12.31 12.11
CA THR A 8 -25.60 13.47 12.89
C THR A 8 -24.16 13.27 13.41
N ILE A 9 -23.48 14.35 13.74
CA ILE A 9 -22.11 14.30 14.28
C ILE A 9 -22.05 13.41 15.53
N ASP A 10 -23.02 13.55 16.44
CA ASP A 10 -23.08 12.75 17.68
C ASP A 10 -23.27 11.26 17.40
N GLU A 11 -24.13 10.91 16.45
CA GLU A 11 -24.31 9.52 16.02
C GLU A 11 -23.04 8.96 15.39
N ARG A 12 -22.38 9.72 14.51
CA ARG A 12 -21.12 9.30 13.88
C ARG A 12 -20.01 9.07 14.91
N ILE A 13 -19.89 9.96 15.92
CA ILE A 13 -18.94 9.79 17.03
C ILE A 13 -19.27 8.53 17.83
N ALA A 14 -20.53 8.29 18.16
CA ALA A 14 -20.94 7.07 18.87
C ALA A 14 -20.64 5.80 18.07
N MET A 15 -20.80 5.84 16.75
CA MET A 15 -20.45 4.72 15.85
C MET A 15 -18.93 4.47 15.83
N LEU A 16 -18.11 5.55 15.79
CA LEU A 16 -16.64 5.43 15.89
C LEU A 16 -16.21 4.83 17.23
N GLN A 17 -16.79 5.27 18.35
CA GLN A 17 -16.52 4.72 19.68
C GLN A 17 -16.84 3.23 19.75
N ARG A 18 -17.97 2.82 19.20
CA ARG A 18 -18.37 1.41 19.19
C ARG A 18 -17.44 0.54 18.32
N ALA A 19 -16.98 1.07 17.18
CA ALA A 19 -16.01 0.39 16.33
C ALA A 19 -14.62 0.32 17.02
N GLU A 20 -14.19 1.37 17.73
CA GLU A 20 -12.97 1.38 18.55
C GLU A 20 -13.00 0.29 19.64
N GLU A 21 -14.08 0.18 20.38
CA GLU A 21 -14.27 -0.90 21.37
C GLU A 21 -14.14 -2.30 20.76
N LYS A 22 -14.69 -2.48 19.56
CA LYS A 22 -14.73 -3.77 18.86
C LYS A 22 -13.37 -4.17 18.29
N PHE A 23 -12.70 -3.24 17.62
CA PHE A 23 -11.46 -3.51 16.87
C PHE A 23 -10.19 -3.12 17.60
N ARG A 24 -10.28 -2.34 18.68
CA ARG A 24 -9.16 -1.77 19.45
C ARG A 24 -8.25 -0.88 18.58
N ILE A 25 -8.86 -0.19 17.64
CA ILE A 25 -8.22 0.75 16.72
C ILE A 25 -8.75 2.14 17.08
N ASN A 26 -7.90 3.16 17.15
CA ASN A 26 -8.35 4.51 17.51
C ASN A 26 -9.34 5.10 16.49
N GLN A 27 -10.20 6.03 16.97
CA GLN A 27 -11.29 6.60 16.16
C GLN A 27 -10.80 7.32 14.91
N VAL A 28 -9.64 8.00 14.95
CA VAL A 28 -9.05 8.68 13.79
C VAL A 28 -8.69 7.67 12.69
N ALA A 29 -8.14 6.52 13.06
CA ALA A 29 -7.83 5.47 12.11
C ALA A 29 -9.09 4.80 11.55
N ILE A 30 -10.17 4.66 12.35
CA ILE A 30 -11.46 4.12 11.89
C ILE A 30 -12.15 5.09 10.94
N GLU A 31 -12.14 6.40 11.23
CA GLU A 31 -12.64 7.44 10.32
C GLU A 31 -11.90 7.37 8.98
N LYS A 32 -10.58 7.31 9.03
CA LYS A 32 -9.76 7.22 7.82
C LYS A 32 -9.97 5.91 7.04
N ASP A 33 -10.16 4.80 7.75
CA ASP A 33 -10.50 3.51 7.13
C ASP A 33 -11.80 3.57 6.32
N TRP A 34 -12.79 4.31 6.82
CA TRP A 34 -14.02 4.56 6.10
C TRP A 34 -13.74 5.30 4.78
N TRP A 35 -12.99 6.40 4.84
CA TRP A 35 -12.58 7.15 3.65
C TRP A 35 -11.79 6.32 2.65
N VAL A 36 -10.83 5.52 3.11
CA VAL A 36 -10.07 4.58 2.27
C VAL A 36 -11.00 3.63 1.54
N THR A 37 -12.01 3.09 2.24
CA THR A 37 -12.92 2.10 1.65
C THR A 37 -13.85 2.73 0.60
N VAL A 38 -14.39 3.90 0.88
CA VAL A 38 -15.26 4.63 -0.06
C VAL A 38 -14.49 5.09 -1.30
N VAL A 39 -13.25 5.58 -1.12
CA VAL A 39 -12.37 5.95 -2.22
C VAL A 39 -12.02 4.74 -3.08
N LEU A 40 -11.73 3.58 -2.48
CA LEU A 40 -11.54 2.32 -3.22
C LEU A 40 -12.79 1.93 -4.01
N ASN A 41 -13.97 2.03 -3.39
CA ASN A 41 -15.24 1.75 -4.09
C ASN A 41 -15.42 2.67 -5.32
N ALA A 42 -15.09 3.96 -5.19
CA ALA A 42 -15.18 4.91 -6.29
C ALA A 42 -14.14 4.64 -7.40
N LEU A 43 -12.90 4.27 -7.04
CA LEU A 43 -11.83 3.93 -7.99
C LEU A 43 -12.18 2.68 -8.80
N PHE A 44 -12.72 1.65 -8.17
CA PHE A 44 -13.15 0.43 -8.86
C PHE A 44 -14.47 0.57 -9.65
N LYS A 45 -14.95 1.82 -9.83
CA LYS A 45 -16.02 2.21 -10.76
C LYS A 45 -15.51 3.10 -11.90
N CYS A 46 -14.20 3.42 -11.94
CA CYS A 46 -13.61 4.15 -13.05
C CYS A 46 -13.56 3.30 -14.33
N SER A 47 -13.40 3.94 -15.47
CA SER A 47 -13.34 3.28 -16.78
C SER A 47 -12.22 2.25 -16.91
N CYS A 48 -11.17 2.36 -16.10
CA CYS A 48 -10.06 1.39 -16.03
C CYS A 48 -10.22 0.34 -14.91
N ALA A 49 -11.37 0.22 -14.26
CA ALA A 49 -11.58 -0.67 -13.10
C ALA A 49 -11.14 -2.11 -13.35
N ASP A 50 -11.42 -2.65 -14.56
CA ASP A 50 -11.02 -4.01 -14.94
C ASP A 50 -9.49 -4.21 -15.03
N GLN A 51 -8.73 -3.12 -15.07
CA GLN A 51 -7.27 -3.12 -15.14
C GLN A 51 -6.62 -2.68 -13.82
N LEU A 52 -7.42 -2.19 -12.87
CA LEU A 52 -6.94 -1.81 -11.55
C LEU A 52 -6.65 -3.03 -10.69
N ILE A 53 -5.53 -3.00 -10.00
CA ILE A 53 -5.12 -4.04 -9.05
C ILE A 53 -4.70 -3.36 -7.75
N PHE A 54 -5.39 -3.72 -6.66
CA PHE A 54 -5.10 -3.26 -5.32
C PHE A 54 -3.95 -4.07 -4.70
N LYS A 55 -2.96 -3.39 -4.15
CA LYS A 55 -1.74 -4.01 -3.63
C LYS A 55 -1.26 -3.33 -2.33
N GLY A 56 -0.06 -3.65 -1.89
CA GLY A 56 0.58 -2.98 -0.76
C GLY A 56 0.12 -3.44 0.61
N GLY A 57 0.43 -2.62 1.63
CA GLY A 57 0.09 -2.93 3.02
C GLY A 57 -1.41 -2.93 3.28
N THR A 58 -2.14 -1.97 2.69
CA THR A 58 -3.58 -1.85 2.86
C THR A 58 -4.34 -3.02 2.25
N SER A 59 -3.83 -3.61 1.16
CA SER A 59 -4.40 -4.85 0.63
C SER A 59 -4.21 -6.04 1.57
N LEU A 60 -3.05 -6.14 2.25
CA LEU A 60 -2.80 -7.20 3.24
C LEU A 60 -3.70 -7.08 4.47
N SER A 61 -3.98 -5.84 4.95
CA SER A 61 -4.86 -5.63 6.10
C SER A 61 -6.34 -5.76 5.74
N LYS A 62 -6.82 -5.03 4.72
CA LYS A 62 -8.25 -4.97 4.38
C LYS A 62 -8.73 -6.12 3.48
N GLY A 63 -7.93 -6.54 2.52
CA GLY A 63 -8.30 -7.60 1.58
C GLY A 63 -8.07 -9.00 2.12
N TRP A 64 -7.01 -9.19 2.91
CA TRP A 64 -6.55 -10.51 3.34
C TRP A 64 -6.57 -10.73 4.84
N ASN A 65 -6.70 -9.68 5.68
CA ASN A 65 -6.66 -9.76 7.15
C ASN A 65 -5.41 -10.48 7.70
N LEU A 66 -4.24 -10.24 7.06
CA LEU A 66 -2.98 -10.93 7.38
C LEU A 66 -2.05 -10.13 8.28
N ILE A 67 -2.30 -8.82 8.40
CA ILE A 67 -1.52 -7.92 9.25
C ILE A 67 -2.44 -7.10 10.15
N GLU A 68 -2.01 -6.89 11.38
CA GLU A 68 -2.72 -6.14 12.42
C GLU A 68 -2.04 -4.80 12.69
N ARG A 69 -1.68 -4.11 11.61
CA ARG A 69 -1.21 -2.73 11.65
C ARG A 69 -2.05 -1.85 10.74
N PHE A 70 -2.24 -0.61 11.16
CA PHE A 70 -2.91 0.38 10.35
C PHE A 70 -2.11 0.65 9.06
N SER A 71 -2.81 0.66 7.95
CA SER A 71 -2.27 0.99 6.64
C SER A 71 -3.32 1.82 5.91
N GLU A 72 -2.91 2.98 5.43
CA GLU A 72 -3.81 4.08 5.06
C GLU A 72 -3.71 4.49 3.59
N ASP A 73 -2.61 4.10 2.92
CA ASP A 73 -2.38 4.42 1.53
C ASP A 73 -3.11 3.41 0.62
N ILE A 74 -3.65 3.89 -0.48
CA ILE A 74 -4.20 3.05 -1.54
C ILE A 74 -3.13 2.86 -2.61
N ASP A 75 -2.49 1.70 -2.61
CA ASP A 75 -1.52 1.32 -3.64
C ASP A 75 -2.23 0.57 -4.77
N LEU A 76 -2.19 1.12 -5.97
CA LEU A 76 -2.78 0.51 -7.16
C LEU A 76 -1.74 0.27 -8.25
N SER A 77 -2.03 -0.69 -9.11
CA SER A 77 -1.34 -0.85 -10.38
C SER A 77 -2.32 -0.98 -11.53
N VAL A 78 -1.88 -0.53 -12.71
CA VAL A 78 -2.58 -0.73 -13.98
C VAL A 78 -1.61 -1.38 -14.95
N SER A 79 -2.07 -2.39 -15.69
CA SER A 79 -1.24 -3.07 -16.67
C SER A 79 -0.64 -2.12 -17.70
N HIS A 80 0.65 -2.28 -17.98
CA HIS A 80 1.31 -1.58 -19.08
C HIS A 80 0.67 -1.88 -20.46
N GLU A 81 0.08 -3.07 -20.61
CA GLU A 81 -0.66 -3.49 -21.81
C GLU A 81 -1.86 -2.58 -22.08
N PHE A 82 -2.54 -2.09 -21.03
CA PHE A 82 -3.63 -1.12 -21.15
C PHE A 82 -3.20 0.14 -21.93
N PHE A 83 -1.94 0.52 -21.80
CA PHE A 83 -1.39 1.68 -22.52
C PHE A 83 -0.88 1.34 -23.92
N GLY A 84 -0.94 0.08 -24.38
CA GLY A 84 -0.53 -0.36 -25.72
C GLY A 84 0.99 -0.27 -25.95
N ILE A 85 1.80 -0.43 -24.88
CA ILE A 85 3.26 -0.36 -24.97
C ILE A 85 3.84 -1.69 -24.57
N GLU A 86 4.19 -2.51 -25.54
CA GLU A 86 4.69 -3.89 -25.34
C GLU A 86 6.22 -3.97 -25.16
N LYS A 87 6.97 -2.98 -25.67
CA LYS A 87 8.44 -3.03 -25.65
C LYS A 87 9.02 -2.39 -24.41
N THR A 88 10.15 -2.92 -23.94
CA THR A 88 10.76 -2.63 -22.64
C THR A 88 12.04 -1.78 -22.72
N THR A 89 12.28 -1.10 -23.86
CA THR A 89 13.42 -0.19 -23.98
C THR A 89 13.27 1.01 -23.02
N LYS A 90 14.37 1.62 -22.61
CA LYS A 90 14.37 2.80 -21.73
C LYS A 90 13.41 3.89 -22.21
N ASN A 91 13.48 4.25 -23.49
CA ASN A 91 12.64 5.29 -24.08
C ASN A 91 11.14 4.91 -24.08
N GLN A 92 10.82 3.64 -24.21
CA GLN A 92 9.43 3.18 -24.20
C GLN A 92 8.86 3.13 -22.81
N ARG A 93 9.66 2.74 -21.79
CA ARG A 93 9.27 2.85 -20.38
C ARG A 93 9.01 4.30 -19.97
N GLU A 94 9.83 5.23 -20.44
CA GLU A 94 9.60 6.67 -20.23
C GLU A 94 8.29 7.14 -20.87
N LYS A 95 8.03 6.75 -22.13
CA LYS A 95 6.77 7.05 -22.82
C LYS A 95 5.56 6.43 -22.11
N LEU A 96 5.70 5.19 -21.62
CA LEU A 96 4.68 4.51 -20.83
C LEU A 96 4.34 5.33 -19.58
N ARG A 97 5.34 5.67 -18.78
CA ARG A 97 5.14 6.44 -17.54
C ARG A 97 4.48 7.80 -17.81
N LYS A 98 4.93 8.54 -18.83
CA LYS A 98 4.32 9.82 -19.24
C LYS A 98 2.84 9.66 -19.63
N LYS A 99 2.53 8.63 -20.46
CA LYS A 99 1.15 8.35 -20.90
C LYS A 99 0.27 7.94 -19.72
N ALA A 100 0.77 7.04 -18.85
CA ALA A 100 0.08 6.56 -17.68
C ALA A 100 -0.19 7.69 -16.69
N ARG A 101 0.83 8.49 -16.35
CA ARG A 101 0.68 9.63 -15.44
C ARG A 101 -0.37 10.62 -15.92
N ARG A 102 -0.35 10.98 -17.22
CA ARG A 102 -1.37 11.86 -17.80
C ARG A 102 -2.77 11.26 -17.62
N TYR A 103 -2.94 9.98 -17.98
CA TYR A 103 -4.21 9.28 -17.83
C TYR A 103 -4.71 9.25 -16.39
N PHE A 104 -3.84 8.96 -15.42
CA PHE A 104 -4.23 8.90 -14.02
C PHE A 104 -4.64 10.28 -13.47
N LEU A 105 -3.87 11.32 -13.77
CA LEU A 105 -4.15 12.64 -13.24
C LEU A 105 -5.30 13.35 -13.97
N ASP A 106 -5.49 13.13 -15.29
CA ASP A 106 -6.55 13.79 -16.03
C ASP A 106 -7.86 12.99 -15.99
N THR A 107 -7.81 11.68 -16.29
CA THR A 107 -9.01 10.85 -16.45
C THR A 107 -9.44 10.20 -15.15
N VAL A 108 -8.55 9.43 -14.50
CA VAL A 108 -8.91 8.69 -13.29
C VAL A 108 -9.29 9.63 -12.14
N SER A 109 -8.58 10.77 -11.99
CA SER A 109 -8.89 11.78 -10.99
C SER A 109 -10.28 12.40 -11.20
N ALA A 110 -10.65 12.71 -12.45
CA ALA A 110 -11.98 13.25 -12.78
C ALA A 110 -13.10 12.21 -12.55
N GLU A 111 -12.89 10.96 -12.99
CA GLU A 111 -13.84 9.87 -12.78
C GLU A 111 -14.00 9.52 -11.29
N LEU A 112 -12.93 9.60 -10.49
CA LEU A 112 -12.97 9.43 -9.03
C LEU A 112 -13.88 10.47 -8.41
N ASP A 113 -13.76 11.76 -8.78
CA ASP A 113 -14.61 12.84 -8.31
C ASP A 113 -16.09 12.58 -8.64
N GLU A 114 -16.38 12.23 -9.88
CA GLU A 114 -17.74 11.88 -10.31
C GLU A 114 -18.31 10.69 -9.53
N ASN A 115 -17.51 9.64 -9.31
CA ASN A 115 -17.96 8.44 -8.64
C ASN A 115 -18.16 8.66 -7.15
N LEU A 116 -17.34 9.47 -6.47
CA LEU A 116 -17.56 9.88 -5.08
C LEU A 116 -18.88 10.67 -4.96
N LYS A 117 -19.16 11.62 -5.85
CA LYS A 117 -20.44 12.34 -5.89
C LYS A 117 -21.64 11.40 -6.10
N LYS A 118 -21.51 10.42 -7.01
CA LYS A 118 -22.57 9.40 -7.24
C LYS A 118 -22.80 8.52 -6.01
N LEU A 119 -21.79 8.33 -5.15
CA LEU A 119 -21.91 7.66 -3.86
C LEU A 119 -22.53 8.55 -2.77
N GLY A 120 -22.75 9.85 -3.04
CA GLY A 120 -23.30 10.81 -2.08
C GLY A 120 -22.27 11.46 -1.16
N VAL A 121 -20.98 11.37 -1.50
CA VAL A 121 -19.89 12.00 -0.75
C VAL A 121 -19.68 13.40 -1.31
N GLU A 122 -19.75 14.43 -0.45
CA GLU A 122 -19.69 15.85 -0.86
C GLU A 122 -18.59 16.67 -0.18
N GLU A 123 -18.13 16.25 1.00
CA GLU A 123 -17.18 17.03 1.82
C GLU A 123 -15.73 16.54 1.65
N TYR A 124 -15.17 16.71 0.43
CA TYR A 124 -13.78 16.36 0.14
C TYR A 124 -13.18 17.30 -0.93
N HIS A 125 -11.86 17.24 -1.05
CA HIS A 125 -11.11 17.91 -2.12
C HIS A 125 -10.10 16.94 -2.73
N ILE A 126 -10.04 16.87 -4.07
CA ILE A 126 -9.06 16.07 -4.79
C ILE A 126 -7.89 16.95 -5.24
N GLU A 127 -6.69 16.53 -4.89
CA GLU A 127 -5.43 17.15 -5.29
C GLU A 127 -4.58 16.17 -6.11
N ASN A 128 -4.21 16.56 -7.31
CA ASN A 128 -3.22 15.85 -8.10
C ASN A 128 -1.81 16.35 -7.73
N VAL A 129 -0.94 15.47 -7.24
CA VAL A 129 0.41 15.86 -6.84
C VAL A 129 1.28 16.10 -8.08
N VAL A 130 1.45 17.39 -8.40
CA VAL A 130 2.23 17.88 -9.55
C VAL A 130 3.51 18.62 -9.12
N GLU A 131 3.67 18.88 -7.82
CA GLU A 131 4.86 19.47 -7.23
C GLU A 131 5.39 18.61 -6.08
N GLU A 132 6.70 18.57 -5.91
CA GLU A 132 7.40 17.96 -4.78
C GLU A 132 8.10 19.06 -3.99
N ILE A 133 8.07 18.97 -2.66
CA ILE A 133 8.80 19.88 -1.76
C ILE A 133 10.04 19.13 -1.27
N ASP A 134 11.22 19.69 -1.48
CA ASP A 134 12.48 19.13 -1.00
C ASP A 134 12.70 19.40 0.50
N GLU A 135 13.79 18.86 1.05
CA GLU A 135 14.15 18.99 2.47
C GLU A 135 14.38 20.47 2.89
N ASP A 136 14.73 21.33 1.94
CA ASP A 136 14.92 22.77 2.14
C ASP A 136 13.60 23.57 2.00
N GLY A 137 12.47 22.91 1.78
CA GLY A 137 11.15 23.52 1.61
C GLY A 137 10.91 24.14 0.23
N LYS A 138 11.75 23.84 -0.77
CA LYS A 138 11.62 24.38 -2.12
C LYS A 138 10.71 23.49 -2.97
N ALA A 139 9.67 24.08 -3.52
CA ALA A 139 8.77 23.39 -4.46
C ALA A 139 9.44 23.23 -5.83
N SER A 140 9.31 22.06 -6.43
CA SER A 140 9.71 21.76 -7.80
C SER A 140 8.67 20.90 -8.51
N PRO A 141 8.47 21.06 -9.83
CA PRO A 141 7.55 20.22 -10.58
C PRO A 141 7.94 18.75 -10.52
N VAL A 142 6.96 17.88 -10.26
CA VAL A 142 7.14 16.44 -10.37
C VAL A 142 7.48 16.05 -11.80
N ALA A 143 8.48 15.20 -12.00
CA ALA A 143 8.88 14.73 -13.32
C ALA A 143 7.67 14.14 -14.09
N SER A 144 7.55 14.48 -15.37
CA SER A 144 6.42 14.06 -16.21
C SER A 144 6.31 12.54 -16.41
N ASP A 145 7.38 11.80 -16.08
CA ASP A 145 7.46 10.34 -16.12
C ASP A 145 7.64 9.71 -14.73
N LYS A 146 7.29 10.45 -13.66
CA LYS A 146 7.28 9.93 -12.28
C LYS A 146 6.28 8.77 -12.16
N ASP A 147 6.70 7.67 -11.57
CA ASP A 147 5.87 6.55 -11.20
C ASP A 147 6.21 6.13 -9.74
N PRO A 148 5.23 5.96 -8.88
CA PRO A 148 3.79 6.08 -9.09
C PRO A 148 3.31 7.53 -9.26
N SER A 149 2.14 7.69 -9.89
CA SER A 149 1.36 8.93 -9.85
C SER A 149 0.61 9.01 -8.52
N VAL A 150 0.52 10.20 -7.95
CA VAL A 150 -0.12 10.40 -6.63
C VAL A 150 -1.33 11.32 -6.77
N ILE A 151 -2.46 10.87 -6.22
CA ILE A 151 -3.70 11.64 -6.05
C ILE A 151 -4.01 11.65 -4.56
N LEU A 152 -4.39 12.80 -4.01
CA LEU A 152 -4.80 12.96 -2.62
C LEU A 152 -6.29 13.29 -2.57
N VAL A 153 -7.04 12.61 -1.70
CA VAL A 153 -8.42 12.96 -1.36
C VAL A 153 -8.41 13.49 0.06
N HIS A 154 -8.47 14.81 0.19
CA HIS A 154 -8.53 15.49 1.49
C HIS A 154 -9.97 15.51 1.99
N TYR A 155 -10.15 15.31 3.29
CA TYR A 155 -11.44 15.42 3.97
C TYR A 155 -11.28 16.17 5.29
N GLU A 156 -12.37 16.70 5.81
CA GLU A 156 -12.40 17.32 7.12
C GLU A 156 -12.72 16.28 8.19
N SER A 157 -11.80 16.08 9.15
CA SER A 157 -12.02 15.15 10.26
C SER A 157 -13.03 15.74 11.24
N MET A 158 -14.04 14.94 11.59
CA MET A 158 -15.07 15.33 12.57
C MET A 158 -14.57 15.31 14.01
N LEU A 159 -13.41 14.70 14.28
CA LEU A 159 -12.90 14.49 15.64
C LEU A 159 -12.23 15.74 16.22
N GLY A 160 -12.04 16.80 15.44
CA GLY A 160 -11.47 18.08 15.90
C GLY A 160 -10.00 18.02 16.35
N HIS A 161 -9.36 16.83 16.27
CA HIS A 161 -7.95 16.62 16.53
C HIS A 161 -7.35 15.73 15.44
N THR A 162 -6.12 16.00 15.07
CA THR A 162 -5.37 15.19 14.12
C THR A 162 -4.23 14.50 14.84
N ILE A 163 -3.96 13.26 14.47
CA ILE A 163 -2.72 12.59 14.84
C ILE A 163 -1.73 12.92 13.72
N GLU A 164 -0.57 13.47 14.07
CA GLU A 164 0.45 13.92 13.10
C GLU A 164 0.78 12.85 12.05
N TYR A 165 0.78 11.58 12.48
CA TYR A 165 1.04 10.42 11.61
C TYR A 165 -0.15 9.96 10.76
N ILE A 166 -1.39 10.46 11.03
CA ILE A 166 -2.62 10.07 10.33
C ILE A 166 -3.32 11.35 9.83
N PRO A 167 -2.79 12.00 8.79
CA PRO A 167 -3.41 13.21 8.25
C PRO A 167 -4.78 12.90 7.64
N PRO A 168 -5.75 13.84 7.68
CA PRO A 168 -7.10 13.65 7.16
C PRO A 168 -7.13 13.72 5.63
N ARG A 169 -6.47 12.78 5.00
CA ARG A 169 -6.42 12.59 3.56
C ARG A 169 -6.17 11.13 3.21
N VAL A 170 -6.73 10.66 2.11
CA VAL A 170 -6.41 9.36 1.52
C VAL A 170 -5.39 9.59 0.41
N LYS A 171 -4.23 8.94 0.51
CA LYS A 171 -3.20 8.95 -0.52
C LYS A 171 -3.39 7.76 -1.45
N ILE A 172 -3.49 8.04 -2.73
CA ILE A 172 -3.63 7.05 -3.81
C ILE A 172 -2.33 7.08 -4.62
N GLU A 173 -1.64 5.95 -4.69
CA GLU A 173 -0.46 5.75 -5.52
C GLU A 173 -0.79 4.77 -6.65
N ILE A 174 -0.72 5.22 -7.90
CA ILE A 174 -1.05 4.40 -9.07
C ILE A 174 0.20 4.20 -9.92
N SER A 175 0.65 2.95 -10.05
CA SER A 175 1.83 2.58 -10.85
C SER A 175 1.44 1.86 -12.13
N CYS A 176 2.16 2.13 -13.22
CA CYS A 176 2.07 1.38 -14.47
C CYS A 176 3.24 0.38 -14.65
N LEU A 177 4.13 0.28 -13.66
CA LEU A 177 5.32 -0.57 -13.72
C LEU A 177 5.18 -1.89 -12.96
N SER A 178 4.15 -2.05 -12.13
CA SER A 178 3.95 -3.27 -11.33
C SER A 178 3.46 -4.44 -12.19
N MET A 179 3.79 -5.65 -11.77
CA MET A 179 3.15 -6.86 -12.32
C MET A 179 1.65 -6.88 -12.01
N ASN A 180 0.89 -7.62 -12.81
CA ASN A 180 -0.56 -7.73 -12.64
C ASN A 180 -1.01 -9.03 -11.95
N GLU A 181 -0.23 -10.10 -12.02
CA GLU A 181 -0.58 -11.43 -11.55
C GLU A 181 0.40 -11.94 -10.48
N PRO A 182 -0.03 -12.86 -9.61
CA PRO A 182 -1.40 -13.36 -9.43
C PRO A 182 -2.31 -12.40 -8.65
N THR A 183 -3.64 -12.45 -8.93
CA THR A 183 -4.66 -11.63 -8.27
C THR A 183 -5.91 -12.44 -7.96
N GLU A 184 -6.70 -11.96 -6.97
CA GLU A 184 -8.04 -12.45 -6.64
C GLU A 184 -8.97 -11.28 -6.34
N ASP A 185 -10.27 -11.45 -6.58
CA ASP A 185 -11.27 -10.49 -6.18
C ASP A 185 -11.58 -10.66 -4.69
N ARG A 186 -11.49 -9.55 -3.94
CA ARG A 186 -11.73 -9.52 -2.49
C ARG A 186 -12.82 -8.52 -2.16
N LEU A 187 -13.78 -8.96 -1.34
CA LEU A 187 -14.75 -8.06 -0.74
C LEU A 187 -14.08 -7.36 0.44
N ILE A 188 -14.05 -6.04 0.41
CA ILE A 188 -13.58 -5.19 1.51
C ILE A 188 -14.74 -4.38 2.06
N SER A 189 -14.70 -4.08 3.35
CA SER A 189 -15.65 -3.17 4.00
C SER A 189 -14.95 -2.33 5.06
N SER A 190 -15.51 -1.16 5.38
CA SER A 190 -15.00 -0.32 6.46
C SER A 190 -15.26 -0.94 7.83
N TYR A 191 -14.51 -0.52 8.85
CA TYR A 191 -14.78 -0.94 10.24
C TYR A 191 -16.16 -0.47 10.73
N ILE A 192 -16.66 0.65 10.20
CA ILE A 192 -18.03 1.11 10.47
C ILE A 192 -19.05 0.10 9.94
N GLU A 193 -18.98 -0.28 8.66
CA GLU A 193 -19.89 -1.24 8.06
C GLU A 193 -19.78 -2.62 8.72
N GLN A 194 -18.58 -3.05 9.11
CA GLN A 194 -18.39 -4.30 9.85
C GLN A 194 -19.01 -4.26 11.27
N THR A 195 -19.14 -3.06 11.85
CA THR A 195 -19.74 -2.88 13.17
C THR A 195 -21.26 -2.78 13.08
N PHE A 196 -21.74 -2.10 12.05
CA PHE A 196 -23.16 -1.82 11.77
C PHE A 196 -23.53 -2.32 10.36
N PRO A 197 -23.68 -3.63 10.16
CA PRO A 197 -23.90 -4.21 8.83
C PRO A 197 -25.19 -3.71 8.18
N GLY A 198 -25.08 -3.25 6.94
CA GLY A 198 -26.18 -2.74 6.14
C GLY A 198 -26.45 -1.24 6.28
N GLU A 199 -25.72 -0.54 7.17
CA GLU A 199 -25.90 0.90 7.38
C GLU A 199 -25.13 1.75 6.37
N ASP A 200 -24.09 1.20 5.71
CA ASP A 200 -23.27 1.95 4.76
C ASP A 200 -22.77 1.10 3.58
N ALA A 201 -23.63 0.89 2.60
CA ALA A 201 -23.30 0.14 1.41
C ALA A 201 -22.21 0.82 0.53
N ALA A 202 -21.97 2.14 0.70
CA ALA A 202 -20.92 2.85 -0.02
C ALA A 202 -19.51 2.49 0.51
N ALA A 203 -19.42 2.10 1.78
CA ALA A 203 -18.18 1.70 2.43
C ALA A 203 -17.90 0.18 2.29
N THR A 204 -18.32 -0.41 1.16
CA THR A 204 -18.05 -1.80 0.77
C THR A 204 -17.72 -1.86 -0.71
N ALA A 205 -16.69 -2.59 -1.09
CA ALA A 205 -16.27 -2.76 -2.48
C ALA A 205 -15.70 -4.15 -2.77
N THR A 206 -16.00 -4.69 -3.95
CA THR A 206 -15.23 -5.82 -4.49
C THR A 206 -14.07 -5.29 -5.30
N VAL A 207 -12.84 -5.65 -4.93
CA VAL A 207 -11.62 -5.14 -5.52
C VAL A 207 -10.70 -6.28 -5.95
N ARG A 208 -10.14 -6.19 -7.15
CA ARG A 208 -9.10 -7.10 -7.61
C ARG A 208 -7.82 -6.83 -6.84
N THR A 209 -7.32 -7.82 -6.13
CA THR A 209 -6.26 -7.67 -5.13
C THR A 209 -5.11 -8.62 -5.42
N VAL A 210 -3.88 -8.15 -5.29
CA VAL A 210 -2.68 -8.99 -5.40
C VAL A 210 -2.71 -10.10 -4.35
N VAL A 211 -2.39 -11.34 -4.76
CA VAL A 211 -2.26 -12.47 -3.84
C VAL A 211 -1.06 -12.25 -2.91
N PRO A 212 -1.18 -12.54 -1.60
CA PRO A 212 -0.13 -12.28 -0.62
C PRO A 212 1.22 -12.95 -0.90
N THR A 213 1.24 -14.09 -1.60
CA THR A 213 2.48 -14.75 -2.05
C THR A 213 3.40 -13.80 -2.79
N ARG A 214 2.85 -13.02 -3.73
CA ARG A 214 3.61 -12.03 -4.48
C ARG A 214 4.03 -10.85 -3.60
N THR A 215 3.13 -10.31 -2.79
CA THR A 215 3.45 -9.18 -1.90
C THR A 215 4.55 -9.55 -0.91
N PHE A 216 4.58 -10.79 -0.42
CA PHE A 216 5.62 -11.31 0.46
C PHE A 216 7.00 -11.26 -0.21
N LEU A 217 7.12 -11.81 -1.43
CA LEU A 217 8.38 -11.77 -2.19
C LEU A 217 8.81 -10.33 -2.52
N GLU A 218 7.87 -9.49 -2.97
CA GLU A 218 8.17 -8.09 -3.30
C GLU A 218 8.68 -7.29 -2.11
N LYS A 219 8.21 -7.58 -0.88
CA LYS A 219 8.73 -6.92 0.34
C LYS A 219 10.15 -7.34 0.67
N ALA A 220 10.49 -8.62 0.52
CA ALA A 220 11.86 -9.12 0.69
C ALA A 220 12.81 -8.47 -0.35
N PHE A 221 12.37 -8.43 -1.62
CA PHE A 221 13.15 -7.80 -2.68
C PHE A 221 13.34 -6.30 -2.48
N LEU A 222 12.29 -5.59 -2.04
CA LEU A 222 12.38 -4.16 -1.73
C LEU A 222 13.43 -3.88 -0.66
N LEU A 223 13.46 -4.67 0.41
CA LEU A 223 14.48 -4.53 1.46
C LEU A 223 15.87 -4.87 0.95
N CYS A 224 16.03 -5.95 0.18
CA CYS A 224 17.30 -6.32 -0.42
C CYS A 224 17.82 -5.22 -1.38
N GLU A 225 16.94 -4.60 -2.18
CA GLU A 225 17.29 -3.46 -3.03
C GLU A 225 17.66 -2.22 -2.20
N GLU A 226 16.92 -1.95 -1.12
CA GLU A 226 17.21 -0.82 -0.24
C GLU A 226 18.59 -0.94 0.41
N PHE A 227 18.97 -2.15 0.85
CA PHE A 227 20.27 -2.40 1.47
C PHE A 227 21.45 -2.41 0.48
N GLN A 228 21.18 -2.34 -0.82
CA GLN A 228 22.24 -2.11 -1.82
C GLN A 228 22.61 -0.62 -1.96
N LYS A 229 21.83 0.30 -1.38
CA LYS A 229 22.19 1.71 -1.33
C LYS A 229 23.42 1.95 -0.42
N GLN A 230 24.15 3.01 -0.70
CA GLN A 230 25.21 3.50 0.17
C GLN A 230 24.64 3.94 1.53
N THR A 231 23.50 4.63 1.51
CA THR A 231 22.75 5.06 2.70
C THR A 231 21.33 4.53 2.61
N PRO A 232 21.04 3.33 3.17
CA PRO A 232 19.70 2.77 3.22
C PRO A 232 18.78 3.61 4.10
N ARG A 233 17.53 3.75 3.69
CA ARG A 233 16.49 4.41 4.50
C ARG A 233 16.08 3.51 5.66
N HIS A 234 15.71 4.13 6.77
CA HIS A 234 15.11 3.42 7.92
C HIS A 234 13.68 3.91 8.21
N VAL A 235 13.40 5.20 7.98
CA VAL A 235 12.11 5.81 8.30
C VAL A 235 10.95 5.09 7.59
N ARG A 236 10.01 4.58 8.37
CA ARG A 236 8.85 3.79 7.96
C ARG A 236 9.21 2.48 7.21
N MET A 237 10.45 1.98 7.38
CA MET A 237 10.88 0.77 6.68
C MET A 237 10.69 -0.51 7.53
N SER A 238 10.69 -0.42 8.85
CA SER A 238 10.45 -1.55 9.75
C SER A 238 9.09 -2.24 9.54
N ARG A 239 8.12 -1.52 8.97
CA ARG A 239 6.83 -2.10 8.55
C ARG A 239 6.98 -3.27 7.57
N HIS A 240 8.05 -3.29 6.76
CA HIS A 240 8.29 -4.40 5.83
C HIS A 240 8.81 -5.64 6.57
N LEU A 241 9.62 -5.47 7.62
CA LEU A 241 10.05 -6.57 8.49
C LEU A 241 8.85 -7.17 9.23
N TYR A 242 8.00 -6.31 9.81
CA TYR A 242 6.76 -6.74 10.46
C TYR A 242 5.87 -7.53 9.50
N ASP A 243 5.60 -7.00 8.31
CA ASP A 243 4.75 -7.66 7.33
C ASP A 243 5.33 -9.02 6.89
N LEU A 244 6.64 -9.11 6.69
CA LEU A 244 7.33 -10.37 6.36
C LEU A 244 7.20 -11.39 7.49
N GLU A 245 7.38 -10.97 8.75
CA GLU A 245 7.22 -11.84 9.92
C GLU A 245 5.79 -12.36 10.02
N ARG A 246 4.78 -11.50 9.86
CA ARG A 246 3.36 -11.90 9.90
C ARG A 246 2.98 -12.87 8.78
N LEU A 247 3.64 -12.78 7.64
CA LEU A 247 3.34 -13.62 6.46
C LEU A 247 4.12 -14.94 6.42
N MET A 248 5.33 -15.01 7.02
CA MET A 248 6.26 -16.13 6.79
C MET A 248 5.76 -17.52 7.16
N ASP A 249 4.86 -17.62 8.14
CA ASP A 249 4.29 -18.89 8.59
C ASP A 249 2.88 -19.16 8.04
N THR A 250 2.31 -18.22 7.29
CA THR A 250 1.04 -18.42 6.58
C THR A 250 1.23 -19.37 5.40
N GLU A 251 0.11 -19.89 4.87
CA GLU A 251 0.14 -20.67 3.64
C GLU A 251 0.74 -19.87 2.47
N PHE A 252 0.47 -18.55 2.42
CA PHE A 252 1.00 -17.67 1.38
C PHE A 252 2.54 -17.54 1.44
N GLY A 253 3.10 -17.37 2.64
CA GLY A 253 4.57 -17.33 2.81
C GLY A 253 5.24 -18.66 2.45
N LYS A 254 4.63 -19.79 2.85
CA LYS A 254 5.12 -21.13 2.51
C LYS A 254 5.05 -21.40 1.00
N GLN A 255 3.92 -21.06 0.36
CA GLN A 255 3.75 -21.20 -1.10
C GLN A 255 4.75 -20.34 -1.86
N ALA A 256 4.97 -19.10 -1.42
CA ALA A 256 5.93 -18.20 -2.04
C ALA A 256 7.35 -18.77 -2.09
N LEU A 257 7.75 -19.51 -1.05
CA LEU A 257 9.05 -20.18 -0.97
C LEU A 257 9.11 -21.53 -1.72
N GLN A 258 8.02 -21.95 -2.36
CA GLN A 258 7.95 -23.15 -3.18
C GLN A 258 7.75 -22.82 -4.67
N ASP A 259 7.37 -21.59 -5.00
CA ASP A 259 7.08 -21.14 -6.37
C ASP A 259 8.28 -20.39 -6.97
N ILE A 260 9.28 -21.15 -7.44
CA ILE A 260 10.46 -20.58 -8.09
C ILE A 260 10.10 -19.82 -9.37
N ASP A 261 9.07 -20.27 -10.09
CA ASP A 261 8.65 -19.61 -11.33
C ASP A 261 8.10 -18.19 -11.05
N LEU A 262 7.29 -18.04 -10.01
CA LEU A 262 6.82 -16.72 -9.56
C LEU A 262 7.98 -15.86 -9.08
N TYR A 263 8.89 -16.43 -8.29
CA TYR A 263 10.08 -15.76 -7.78
C TYR A 263 10.91 -15.15 -8.92
N GLU A 264 11.32 -15.97 -9.87
CA GLU A 264 12.14 -15.56 -11.02
C GLU A 264 11.42 -14.56 -11.93
N ARG A 265 10.11 -14.73 -12.14
CA ARG A 265 9.29 -13.78 -12.89
C ARG A 265 9.28 -12.40 -12.24
N ILE A 266 9.16 -12.32 -10.90
CA ILE A 266 9.19 -11.05 -10.19
C ILE A 266 10.58 -10.40 -10.31
N VAL A 267 11.67 -11.14 -10.08
CA VAL A 267 13.03 -10.63 -10.20
C VAL A 267 13.30 -10.11 -11.62
N LYS A 268 12.93 -10.90 -12.64
CA LYS A 268 13.04 -10.50 -14.05
C LYS A 268 12.21 -9.25 -14.35
N HIS A 269 10.96 -9.19 -13.87
CA HIS A 269 10.11 -8.04 -14.06
C HIS A 269 10.73 -6.78 -13.44
N ARG A 270 11.24 -6.88 -12.20
CA ARG A 270 11.89 -5.75 -11.52
C ARG A 270 13.12 -5.26 -12.28
N SER A 271 13.95 -6.15 -12.79
CA SER A 271 15.14 -5.79 -13.56
C SER A 271 14.82 -5.07 -14.89
N ILE A 272 13.65 -5.35 -15.47
CA ILE A 272 13.22 -4.80 -16.75
C ILE A 272 12.44 -3.48 -16.56
N TYR A 273 11.44 -3.47 -15.70
CA TYR A 273 10.49 -2.36 -15.58
C TYR A 273 10.93 -1.31 -14.56
N TYR A 274 11.38 -1.71 -13.38
CA TYR A 274 11.96 -0.77 -12.41
C TYR A 274 13.36 -0.35 -12.84
N ALA A 275 14.21 -1.30 -13.21
CA ALA A 275 15.55 -1.09 -13.77
C ALA A 275 16.35 -0.03 -13.00
N VAL A 276 16.36 -0.14 -11.67
CA VAL A 276 16.99 0.83 -10.76
C VAL A 276 18.50 0.75 -10.90
N GLY A 277 19.16 1.87 -11.21
CA GLY A 277 20.56 1.89 -11.67
C GLY A 277 21.60 1.45 -10.64
N TYR A 278 21.32 1.51 -9.33
CA TYR A 278 22.24 1.04 -8.28
C TYR A 278 21.98 -0.41 -7.87
N VAL A 279 20.90 -1.05 -8.36
CA VAL A 279 20.52 -2.40 -7.96
C VAL A 279 21.19 -3.45 -8.83
N ASP A 280 21.93 -4.35 -8.21
CA ASP A 280 22.35 -5.61 -8.77
C ASP A 280 21.25 -6.65 -8.56
N TYR A 281 20.47 -6.94 -9.59
CA TYR A 281 19.34 -7.86 -9.52
C TYR A 281 19.75 -9.32 -9.33
N SER A 282 21.02 -9.69 -9.54
CA SER A 282 21.52 -11.03 -9.21
C SER A 282 21.49 -11.30 -7.71
N LYS A 283 21.62 -10.26 -6.90
CA LYS A 283 21.51 -10.33 -5.43
C LYS A 283 20.10 -10.56 -4.90
N LEU A 284 19.09 -10.50 -5.76
CA LEU A 284 17.73 -10.88 -5.39
C LEU A 284 17.53 -12.41 -5.53
N MET A 285 18.47 -13.14 -6.14
CA MET A 285 18.37 -14.61 -6.25
C MET A 285 18.49 -15.26 -4.87
N PRO A 286 17.84 -16.44 -4.68
CA PRO A 286 17.72 -17.08 -3.37
C PRO A 286 19.03 -17.23 -2.60
N SER A 287 20.11 -17.65 -3.27
CA SER A 287 21.43 -17.83 -2.65
C SER A 287 22.10 -16.55 -2.15
N GLU A 288 21.72 -15.40 -2.74
CA GLU A 288 22.39 -14.12 -2.51
C GLU A 288 21.51 -13.12 -1.72
N ILE A 289 20.20 -13.42 -1.57
CA ILE A 289 19.26 -12.46 -0.99
C ILE A 289 19.67 -12.06 0.44
N ASP A 290 19.67 -10.76 0.69
CA ASP A 290 19.97 -10.17 2.00
C ASP A 290 19.02 -9.00 2.30
N PHE A 291 18.10 -9.25 3.25
CA PHE A 291 17.09 -8.27 3.67
C PHE A 291 17.08 -8.06 5.20
N VAL A 292 18.12 -8.49 5.90
CA VAL A 292 18.31 -8.21 7.32
C VAL A 292 19.04 -6.87 7.47
N PRO A 293 18.55 -5.95 8.33
CA PRO A 293 19.26 -4.69 8.59
C PRO A 293 20.70 -4.92 9.06
N ARG A 294 21.64 -4.13 8.52
CA ARG A 294 23.05 -4.20 8.90
C ARG A 294 23.26 -3.68 10.32
N GLN A 295 24.34 -4.13 10.97
CA GLN A 295 24.63 -3.81 12.37
C GLN A 295 24.69 -2.30 12.64
N GLU A 296 25.24 -1.54 11.73
CA GLU A 296 25.35 -0.07 11.83
C GLU A 296 24.00 0.66 11.79
N LEU A 297 22.96 0.03 11.23
CA LEU A 297 21.61 0.58 11.09
C LEU A 297 20.66 0.15 12.20
N MET A 298 21.05 -0.80 13.06
CA MET A 298 20.14 -1.45 14.01
C MET A 298 19.42 -0.46 14.91
N LYS A 299 20.13 0.55 15.44
CA LYS A 299 19.53 1.54 16.35
C LYS A 299 18.42 2.36 15.68
N ASP A 300 18.62 2.75 14.43
CA ASP A 300 17.65 3.55 13.68
C ASP A 300 16.42 2.71 13.33
N TRP A 301 16.62 1.44 12.96
CA TRP A 301 15.53 0.48 12.68
C TRP A 301 14.75 0.11 13.93
N GLU A 302 15.42 -0.04 15.08
CA GLU A 302 14.75 -0.27 16.38
C GLU A 302 13.87 0.92 16.77
N GLY A 303 14.38 2.16 16.55
CA GLY A 303 13.59 3.38 16.76
C GLY A 303 12.37 3.45 15.88
N ASP A 304 12.53 3.20 14.55
CA ASP A 304 11.43 3.17 13.60
C ASP A 304 10.39 2.09 13.95
N TYR A 305 10.84 0.91 14.40
CA TYR A 305 9.95 -0.16 14.85
C TYR A 305 9.18 0.21 16.10
N ALA A 306 9.83 0.85 17.08
CA ALA A 306 9.18 1.31 18.29
C ALA A 306 8.07 2.33 18.00
N GLU A 307 8.34 3.30 17.13
CA GLU A 307 7.34 4.27 16.65
C GLU A 307 6.15 3.57 15.98
N MET A 308 6.44 2.56 15.14
CA MET A 308 5.38 1.78 14.50
C MET A 308 4.54 1.00 15.51
N CYS A 309 5.15 0.37 16.51
CA CYS A 309 4.43 -0.36 17.56
C CYS A 309 3.52 0.57 18.38
N ASN A 310 3.97 1.79 18.66
CA ASN A 310 3.21 2.74 19.47
C ASN A 310 2.01 3.35 18.74
N HIS A 311 2.09 3.51 17.41
CA HIS A 311 1.13 4.32 16.68
C HIS A 311 0.31 3.57 15.63
N PHE A 312 0.83 2.46 15.12
CA PHE A 312 0.23 1.80 13.95
C PHE A 312 -0.20 0.35 14.19
N ILE A 313 0.41 -0.38 15.12
CA ILE A 313 0.06 -1.78 15.40
C ILE A 313 -1.01 -1.81 16.48
N TYR A 314 -2.11 -2.51 16.19
CA TYR A 314 -3.21 -2.76 17.13
C TYR A 314 -3.28 -4.23 17.58
N GLY A 315 -2.49 -5.11 16.96
CA GLY A 315 -2.32 -6.50 17.34
C GLY A 315 -1.16 -6.75 18.28
N GLN A 316 -0.79 -8.02 18.41
CA GLN A 316 0.39 -8.42 19.19
C GLN A 316 1.68 -8.07 18.45
N THR A 317 2.69 -7.60 19.21
CA THR A 317 4.02 -7.27 18.69
C THR A 317 5.09 -8.14 19.33
N LEU A 318 6.14 -8.42 18.59
CA LEU A 318 7.39 -8.97 19.11
C LEU A 318 8.29 -7.83 19.60
N SER A 319 9.24 -8.12 20.49
CA SER A 319 10.37 -7.20 20.67
C SER A 319 11.17 -7.11 19.37
N PHE A 320 11.88 -5.99 19.16
CA PHE A 320 12.69 -5.82 17.95
C PHE A 320 13.73 -6.92 17.76
N GLU A 321 14.35 -7.35 18.87
CA GLU A 321 15.30 -8.47 18.89
C GLU A 321 14.67 -9.78 18.36
N LYS A 322 13.47 -10.14 18.87
CA LYS A 322 12.73 -11.32 18.41
C LYS A 322 12.28 -11.20 16.96
N LEU A 323 11.86 -10.00 16.55
CA LEU A 323 11.54 -9.74 15.15
C LEU A 323 12.74 -10.02 14.25
N LEU A 324 13.92 -9.52 14.61
CA LEU A 324 15.15 -9.76 13.86
C LEU A 324 15.56 -11.23 13.81
N GLU A 325 15.39 -11.98 14.91
CA GLU A 325 15.62 -13.43 14.93
C GLU A 325 14.73 -14.12 13.88
N ARG A 326 13.44 -13.77 13.86
CA ARG A 326 12.48 -14.31 12.90
C ARG A 326 12.82 -13.92 11.45
N ILE A 327 13.26 -12.69 11.22
CA ILE A 327 13.66 -12.24 9.88
C ILE A 327 14.95 -12.93 9.41
N LYS A 328 15.91 -13.19 10.29
CA LYS A 328 17.08 -14.02 9.97
C LYS A 328 16.69 -15.45 9.62
N GLU A 329 15.81 -16.06 10.42
CA GLU A 329 15.25 -17.38 10.11
C GLU A 329 14.58 -17.37 8.72
N LEU A 330 13.79 -16.34 8.42
CA LEU A 330 13.15 -16.20 7.12
C LEU A 330 14.16 -16.11 5.98
N GLN A 331 15.21 -15.28 6.14
CA GLN A 331 16.27 -15.18 5.14
C GLN A 331 16.96 -16.53 4.88
N ASP A 332 17.18 -17.31 5.94
CA ASP A 332 17.71 -18.67 5.79
C ASP A 332 16.75 -19.61 5.05
N ARG A 333 15.43 -19.45 5.27
CA ARG A 333 14.40 -20.18 4.51
C ARG A 333 14.46 -19.81 3.02
N PHE A 334 14.59 -18.52 2.67
CA PHE A 334 14.77 -18.07 1.29
C PHE A 334 16.00 -18.72 0.64
N ARG A 335 17.14 -18.74 1.34
CA ARG A 335 18.41 -19.29 0.83
C ARG A 335 18.40 -20.80 0.65
N LYS A 336 17.48 -21.50 1.32
CA LYS A 336 17.35 -22.98 1.26
C LYS A 336 16.15 -23.45 0.44
N ALA A 337 15.32 -22.53 -0.04
CA ALA A 337 14.02 -22.86 -0.62
C ALA A 337 14.13 -23.49 -2.01
N PHE A 338 15.21 -23.18 -2.76
CA PHE A 338 15.34 -23.55 -4.17
C PHE A 338 16.71 -24.16 -4.49
#